data_3ccbfca434fd706244c4cf2883054e1e
#
_entry.id   3ccbfca434fd706244c4cf2883054e1e
#
_cell.length_a   1.000
_cell.length_b   1.000
_cell.length_c   1.000
_cell.angle_alpha   90.00
_cell.angle_beta   90.00
_cell.angle_gamma   90.00
#
_symmetry.space_group_name_H-M   'P 1'
#
loop_
_entity.id
_entity.type
_entity.pdbx_description
1 polymer ?
#
loop_
_entity_poly.entity_id
_entity_poly.type
_entity_poly.pdbx_seq_one_letter_code
_entity_poly.pdbx_strand_id
1 'polypeptide(L)'
;MTKAAQMAQTTAKGSVHLLWGLILSTVISAVGTIFIAKLLGDENYGLYTIAVNAPVLFATFRDWGINTAITRYVAQYNSQNQLEKIKSTILSGLIFELTLGIILTIISFTLSGFLANLFGRPLITPLIQISSIVILTGALISTATAAFTGLEKMHLNSIMLIVQAAVKTGLIIALVLLGFGTAGAVWGYITAALIAGLTGILLTYTMYKSLPKTPNSKLEILSTTKIMLKYGAPISVGAILYGFLGQFYSYLMNIYVTGQTGDAAIGNYSVALNFVVLITFFATPVLTMMLPAFSKLDAQKDQQTLKNVFQYSVKYASLIVVPVTAIVMTLAQPAIITIFQTDYSQAPLFLALLSISYLFTAFGSLSVSNLINGQGYTKFNIKVAILTAVIGFPLSFILISNYGVVGLIITSIVVSLPGLFISLIFIKKQFSVSVEWLSSAKILFSSAVASVLTYLLILLLALPAPLELAIGVVVFVFVFTIMSVLTRTLNKADITNVRDIVNALGPLRKPLNIIIDIVEKLVELVH
;
A
#
# COMPACT_ATOMS: atom_id res chain seq x y z
N MET A 1 18.37 -10.08 30.94
CA MET A 1 17.70 -9.12 30.07
C MET A 1 16.47 -8.57 30.77
N THR A 2 16.27 -7.26 30.74
CA THR A 2 15.03 -6.66 31.28
C THR A 2 13.82 -7.06 30.42
N LYS A 3 12.63 -7.15 31.02
CA LYS A 3 11.37 -7.48 30.32
C LYS A 3 11.15 -6.59 29.09
N ALA A 4 11.54 -5.31 29.18
CA ALA A 4 11.49 -4.36 28.06
C ALA A 4 12.45 -4.74 26.90
N ALA A 5 13.66 -5.21 27.21
CA ALA A 5 14.61 -5.65 26.18
C ALA A 5 14.15 -6.94 25.47
N GLN A 6 13.52 -7.87 26.19
CA GLN A 6 12.91 -9.07 25.59
C GLN A 6 11.74 -8.72 24.68
N MET A 7 10.85 -7.82 25.12
CA MET A 7 9.73 -7.35 24.28
C MET A 7 10.24 -6.65 23.02
N ALA A 8 11.23 -5.76 23.13
CA ALA A 8 11.83 -5.09 21.97
C ALA A 8 12.47 -6.09 20.99
N GLN A 9 13.15 -7.12 21.48
CA GLN A 9 13.75 -8.14 20.65
C GLN A 9 12.70 -9.02 19.95
N THR A 10 11.62 -9.39 20.63
CA THR A 10 10.52 -10.18 20.05
C THR A 10 9.79 -9.38 18.95
N THR A 11 9.49 -8.11 19.23
CA THR A 11 8.86 -7.21 18.25
C THR A 11 9.77 -7.01 17.03
N ALA A 12 11.07 -6.80 17.23
CA ALA A 12 12.03 -6.65 16.13
C ALA A 12 12.12 -7.92 15.26
N LYS A 13 12.23 -9.11 15.87
CA LYS A 13 12.21 -10.39 15.13
C LYS A 13 10.90 -10.61 14.37
N GLY A 14 9.77 -10.33 15.01
CA GLY A 14 8.45 -10.41 14.37
C GLY A 14 8.33 -9.49 13.16
N SER A 15 8.81 -8.25 13.27
CA SER A 15 8.82 -7.28 12.17
C SER A 15 9.68 -7.74 10.99
N VAL A 16 10.84 -8.34 11.24
CA VAL A 16 11.71 -8.92 10.19
C VAL A 16 10.99 -10.05 9.43
N HIS A 17 10.33 -10.97 10.15
CA HIS A 17 9.57 -12.05 9.49
C HIS A 17 8.43 -11.50 8.63
N LEU A 18 7.71 -10.49 9.14
CA LEU A 18 6.63 -9.85 8.38
C LEU A 18 7.18 -9.14 7.12
N LEU A 19 8.31 -8.44 7.23
CA LEU A 19 8.96 -7.79 6.08
C LEU A 19 9.35 -8.79 5.00
N TRP A 20 9.97 -9.92 5.37
CA TRP A 20 10.30 -10.97 4.42
C TRP A 20 9.06 -11.59 3.77
N GLY A 21 8.00 -11.79 4.54
CA GLY A 21 6.71 -12.25 4.01
C GLY A 21 6.09 -11.27 3.02
N LEU A 22 6.12 -9.97 3.35
CA LEU A 22 5.66 -8.90 2.46
C LEU A 22 6.49 -8.84 1.18
N ILE A 23 7.82 -8.88 1.28
CA ILE A 23 8.72 -8.86 0.11
C ILE A 23 8.42 -10.04 -0.81
N LEU A 24 8.42 -11.26 -0.27
CA LEU A 24 8.23 -12.48 -1.06
C LEU A 24 6.83 -12.52 -1.68
N SER A 25 5.78 -12.22 -0.92
CA SER A 25 4.41 -12.17 -1.46
C SER A 25 4.23 -11.08 -2.51
N THR A 26 4.88 -9.92 -2.34
CA THR A 26 4.87 -8.83 -3.33
C THR A 26 5.56 -9.25 -4.62
N VAL A 27 6.73 -9.89 -4.53
CA VAL A 27 7.45 -10.40 -5.72
C VAL A 27 6.62 -11.46 -6.44
N ILE A 28 6.07 -12.44 -5.72
CA ILE A 28 5.20 -13.48 -6.31
C ILE A 28 3.98 -12.83 -6.97
N SER A 29 3.34 -11.87 -6.29
CA SER A 29 2.16 -11.18 -6.83
C SER A 29 2.50 -10.33 -8.05
N ALA A 30 3.63 -9.62 -8.05
CA ALA A 30 4.07 -8.78 -9.18
C ALA A 30 4.36 -9.64 -10.41
N VAL A 31 5.15 -10.71 -10.24
CA VAL A 31 5.43 -11.68 -11.31
C VAL A 31 4.12 -12.32 -11.78
N GLY A 32 3.26 -12.76 -10.86
CA GLY A 32 1.95 -13.33 -11.19
C GLY A 32 1.08 -12.37 -11.99
N THR A 33 1.00 -11.11 -11.59
CA THR A 33 0.22 -10.10 -12.29
C THR A 33 0.71 -9.87 -13.72
N ILE A 34 2.03 -9.87 -13.94
CA ILE A 34 2.63 -9.77 -15.29
C ILE A 34 2.14 -10.91 -16.18
N PHE A 35 2.25 -12.16 -15.69
CA PHE A 35 1.79 -13.33 -16.45
C PHE A 35 0.27 -13.29 -16.71
N ILE A 36 -0.52 -12.96 -15.70
CA ILE A 36 -1.98 -12.88 -15.81
C ILE A 36 -2.39 -11.82 -16.84
N ALA A 37 -1.83 -10.62 -16.74
CA ALA A 37 -2.13 -9.54 -17.67
C ALA A 37 -1.71 -9.91 -19.12
N LYS A 38 -0.55 -10.53 -19.28
CA LYS A 38 -0.06 -10.97 -20.60
C LYS A 38 -0.92 -12.08 -21.22
N LEU A 39 -1.41 -13.01 -20.42
CA LEU A 39 -2.26 -14.11 -20.89
C LEU A 39 -3.68 -13.65 -21.24
N LEU A 40 -4.21 -12.65 -20.54
CA LEU A 40 -5.58 -12.14 -20.77
C LEU A 40 -5.63 -11.07 -21.86
N GLY A 41 -4.56 -10.31 -22.07
CA GLY A 41 -4.59 -9.08 -22.86
C GLY A 41 -5.27 -7.93 -22.12
N ASP A 42 -5.19 -6.72 -22.65
CA ASP A 42 -5.60 -5.50 -21.96
C ASP A 42 -7.12 -5.41 -21.71
N GLU A 43 -7.95 -5.78 -22.70
CA GLU A 43 -9.41 -5.79 -22.59
C GLU A 43 -9.90 -6.77 -21.51
N ASN A 44 -9.51 -8.05 -21.63
CA ASN A 44 -9.96 -9.08 -20.68
C ASN A 44 -9.37 -8.85 -19.28
N TYR A 45 -8.16 -8.30 -19.17
CA TYR A 45 -7.58 -7.92 -17.89
C TYR A 45 -8.34 -6.75 -17.26
N GLY A 46 -8.83 -5.81 -18.09
CA GLY A 46 -9.76 -4.76 -17.67
C GLY A 46 -11.05 -5.32 -17.09
N LEU A 47 -11.72 -6.22 -17.82
CA LEU A 47 -12.95 -6.89 -17.37
C LEU A 47 -12.75 -7.69 -16.07
N TYR A 48 -11.63 -8.42 -15.96
CA TYR A 48 -11.23 -9.11 -14.72
C TYR A 48 -11.12 -8.12 -13.55
N THR A 49 -10.42 -7.00 -13.76
CA THR A 49 -10.21 -5.97 -12.75
C THR A 49 -11.53 -5.34 -12.30
N ILE A 50 -12.42 -5.01 -13.24
CA ILE A 50 -13.76 -4.47 -12.94
C ILE A 50 -14.55 -5.47 -12.09
N ALA A 51 -14.60 -6.74 -12.52
CA ALA A 51 -15.38 -7.77 -11.84
C ALA A 51 -14.91 -8.01 -10.40
N VAL A 52 -13.59 -8.04 -10.17
CA VAL A 52 -13.00 -8.27 -8.84
C VAL A 52 -13.12 -7.04 -7.94
N ASN A 53 -13.03 -5.83 -8.49
CA ASN A 53 -13.11 -4.59 -7.72
C ASN A 53 -14.55 -4.15 -7.41
N ALA A 54 -15.54 -4.57 -8.18
CA ALA A 54 -16.94 -4.19 -7.95
C ALA A 54 -17.44 -4.51 -6.51
N PRO A 55 -17.18 -5.67 -5.90
CA PRO A 55 -17.58 -5.95 -4.53
C PRO A 55 -16.78 -5.20 -3.45
N VAL A 56 -15.62 -4.63 -3.78
CA VAL A 56 -14.72 -3.99 -2.79
C VAL A 56 -15.35 -2.75 -2.16
N LEU A 57 -16.24 -2.06 -2.88
CA LEU A 57 -17.02 -0.96 -2.29
C LEU A 57 -17.80 -1.42 -1.05
N PHE A 58 -18.48 -2.56 -1.13
CA PHE A 58 -19.21 -3.11 0.01
C PHE A 58 -18.26 -3.60 1.09
N ALA A 59 -17.12 -4.21 0.71
CA ALA A 59 -16.10 -4.65 1.65
C ALA A 59 -15.56 -3.49 2.53
N THR A 60 -15.54 -2.26 2.02
CA THR A 60 -15.13 -1.07 2.76
C THR A 60 -15.97 -0.84 4.02
N PHE A 61 -17.23 -1.25 4.01
CA PHE A 61 -18.16 -1.12 5.14
C PHE A 61 -18.19 -2.33 6.08
N ARG A 62 -17.31 -3.31 5.91
CA ARG A 62 -17.27 -4.52 6.74
C ARG A 62 -16.57 -4.27 8.07
N ASP A 63 -15.38 -3.65 8.06
CA ASP A 63 -14.56 -3.42 9.25
C ASP A 63 -14.87 -2.08 9.91
N TRP A 64 -15.64 -2.11 10.98
CA TRP A 64 -15.92 -0.96 11.85
C TRP A 64 -14.83 -0.79 12.92
N GLY A 65 -13.57 -1.08 12.58
CA GLY A 65 -12.44 -1.00 13.51
C GLY A 65 -12.34 -2.22 14.44
N ILE A 66 -13.09 -3.27 14.15
CA ILE A 66 -13.04 -4.53 14.90
C ILE A 66 -11.65 -5.16 14.82
N ASN A 67 -11.00 -5.15 13.66
CA ASN A 67 -9.66 -5.71 13.51
C ASN A 67 -8.60 -4.93 14.30
N THR A 68 -8.74 -3.59 14.36
CA THR A 68 -7.90 -2.74 15.23
C THR A 68 -8.15 -3.03 16.70
N ALA A 69 -9.41 -3.24 17.08
CA ALA A 69 -9.78 -3.61 18.45
C ALA A 69 -9.27 -5.01 18.83
N ILE A 70 -9.39 -6.01 17.95
CA ILE A 70 -8.81 -7.35 18.15
C ILE A 70 -7.31 -7.23 18.44
N THR A 71 -6.57 -6.56 17.56
CA THR A 71 -5.11 -6.39 17.71
C THR A 71 -4.76 -5.77 19.06
N ARG A 72 -5.45 -4.70 19.45
CA ARG A 72 -5.20 -4.02 20.73
C ARG A 72 -5.53 -4.88 21.94
N TYR A 73 -6.77 -5.39 22.01
CA TYR A 73 -7.23 -6.10 23.20
C TYR A 73 -6.56 -7.46 23.36
N VAL A 74 -6.28 -8.16 22.26
CA VAL A 74 -5.51 -9.40 22.29
C VAL A 74 -4.09 -9.15 22.82
N ALA A 75 -3.40 -8.10 22.36
CA ALA A 75 -2.08 -7.74 22.86
C ALA A 75 -2.12 -7.36 24.36
N GLN A 76 -3.12 -6.57 24.77
CA GLN A 76 -3.32 -6.20 26.17
C GLN A 76 -3.57 -7.42 27.05
N TYR A 77 -4.51 -8.29 26.70
CA TYR A 77 -4.85 -9.48 27.49
C TYR A 77 -3.72 -10.50 27.48
N ASN A 78 -2.95 -10.61 26.39
CA ASN A 78 -1.77 -11.45 26.32
C ASN A 78 -0.69 -10.99 27.32
N SER A 79 -0.43 -9.70 27.41
CA SER A 79 0.52 -9.14 28.40
C SER A 79 0.06 -9.32 29.86
N GLN A 80 -1.25 -9.44 30.10
CA GLN A 80 -1.87 -9.67 31.39
C GLN A 80 -2.14 -11.14 31.71
N ASN A 81 -1.76 -12.09 30.82
CA ASN A 81 -2.05 -13.51 30.90
C ASN A 81 -3.56 -13.85 31.04
N GLN A 82 -4.45 -12.99 30.50
CA GLN A 82 -5.90 -13.16 30.55
C GLN A 82 -6.40 -13.97 29.33
N LEU A 83 -6.03 -15.23 29.27
CA LEU A 83 -6.20 -16.10 28.09
C LEU A 83 -7.66 -16.28 27.66
N GLU A 84 -8.62 -16.26 28.61
CA GLU A 84 -10.06 -16.33 28.33
C GLU A 84 -10.57 -15.12 27.55
N LYS A 85 -10.10 -13.92 27.93
CA LYS A 85 -10.47 -12.70 27.25
C LYS A 85 -9.90 -12.64 25.83
N ILE A 86 -8.73 -13.25 25.60
CA ILE A 86 -8.17 -13.42 24.24
C ILE A 86 -9.14 -14.23 23.40
N LYS A 87 -9.58 -15.40 23.92
CA LYS A 87 -10.52 -16.27 23.21
C LYS A 87 -11.83 -15.55 22.89
N SER A 88 -12.41 -14.88 23.90
CA SER A 88 -13.65 -14.11 23.73
C SER A 88 -13.50 -13.01 22.69
N THR A 89 -12.37 -12.27 22.71
CA THR A 89 -12.09 -11.18 21.77
C THR A 89 -11.97 -11.67 20.34
N ILE A 90 -11.19 -12.73 20.09
CA ILE A 90 -11.02 -13.31 18.75
C ILE A 90 -12.34 -13.86 18.21
N LEU A 91 -13.08 -14.63 19.04
CA LEU A 91 -14.34 -15.22 18.63
C LEU A 91 -15.42 -14.16 18.37
N SER A 92 -15.54 -13.16 19.25
CA SER A 92 -16.49 -12.05 19.07
C SER A 92 -16.21 -11.26 17.80
N GLY A 93 -14.93 -10.99 17.53
CA GLY A 93 -14.52 -10.30 16.30
C GLY A 93 -14.80 -11.13 15.05
N LEU A 94 -14.50 -12.43 15.08
CA LEU A 94 -14.78 -13.34 13.97
C LEU A 94 -16.27 -13.42 13.67
N ILE A 95 -17.13 -13.58 14.71
CA ILE A 95 -18.58 -13.63 14.54
C ILE A 95 -19.10 -12.31 13.93
N PHE A 96 -18.63 -11.16 14.42
CA PHE A 96 -19.05 -9.86 13.89
C PHE A 96 -18.64 -9.72 12.42
N GLU A 97 -17.37 -9.96 12.09
CA GLU A 97 -16.83 -9.87 10.73
C GLU A 97 -17.52 -10.84 9.76
N LEU A 98 -17.79 -12.08 10.20
CA LEU A 98 -18.53 -13.05 9.40
C LEU A 98 -19.98 -12.63 9.18
N THR A 99 -20.66 -12.13 10.22
CA THR A 99 -22.05 -11.69 10.10
C THR A 99 -22.18 -10.54 9.11
N LEU A 100 -21.36 -9.49 9.24
CA LEU A 100 -21.33 -8.38 8.27
C LEU A 100 -20.82 -8.86 6.89
N GLY A 101 -19.81 -9.71 6.87
CA GLY A 101 -19.29 -10.31 5.64
C GLY A 101 -20.36 -11.05 4.85
N ILE A 102 -21.17 -11.87 5.50
CA ILE A 102 -22.30 -12.60 4.87
C ILE A 102 -23.35 -11.61 4.35
N ILE A 103 -23.78 -10.65 5.19
CA ILE A 103 -24.80 -9.66 4.80
C ILE A 103 -24.33 -8.87 3.59
N LEU A 104 -23.11 -8.32 3.61
CA LEU A 104 -22.57 -7.53 2.52
C LEU A 104 -22.28 -8.37 1.26
N THR A 105 -21.91 -9.64 1.41
CA THR A 105 -21.79 -10.58 0.28
C THR A 105 -23.13 -10.80 -0.39
N ILE A 106 -24.20 -11.02 0.37
CA ILE A 106 -25.57 -11.20 -0.17
C ILE A 106 -26.02 -9.90 -0.89
N ILE A 107 -25.79 -8.73 -0.28
CA ILE A 107 -26.12 -7.43 -0.89
C ILE A 107 -25.35 -7.25 -2.21
N SER A 108 -24.03 -7.48 -2.20
CA SER A 108 -23.21 -7.36 -3.41
C SER A 108 -23.63 -8.36 -4.50
N PHE A 109 -23.93 -9.61 -4.11
CA PHE A 109 -24.38 -10.65 -5.02
C PHE A 109 -25.71 -10.28 -5.68
N THR A 110 -26.70 -9.81 -4.91
CA THR A 110 -28.02 -9.43 -5.43
C THR A 110 -27.96 -8.16 -6.28
N LEU A 111 -27.08 -7.22 -5.96
CA LEU A 111 -26.88 -5.98 -6.73
C LEU A 111 -25.93 -6.14 -7.92
N SER A 112 -25.33 -7.31 -8.13
CA SER A 112 -24.34 -7.51 -9.20
C SER A 112 -24.87 -7.22 -10.59
N GLY A 113 -26.10 -7.62 -10.90
CA GLY A 113 -26.76 -7.31 -12.17
C GLY A 113 -27.00 -5.81 -12.36
N PHE A 114 -27.41 -5.12 -11.30
CA PHE A 114 -27.53 -3.65 -11.31
C PHE A 114 -26.17 -2.99 -11.57
N LEU A 115 -25.11 -3.42 -10.89
CA LEU A 115 -23.75 -2.89 -11.08
C LEU A 115 -23.23 -3.15 -12.50
N ALA A 116 -23.40 -4.37 -13.01
CA ALA A 116 -22.96 -4.72 -14.35
C ALA A 116 -23.65 -3.85 -15.42
N ASN A 117 -24.95 -3.61 -15.28
CA ASN A 117 -25.71 -2.71 -16.15
C ASN A 117 -25.27 -1.25 -15.99
N LEU A 118 -25.04 -0.79 -14.76
CA LEU A 118 -24.55 0.56 -14.47
C LEU A 118 -23.17 0.82 -15.11
N PHE A 119 -22.33 -0.21 -15.15
CA PHE A 119 -21.02 -0.14 -15.82
C PHE A 119 -21.10 -0.33 -17.36
N GLY A 120 -22.30 -0.55 -17.91
CA GLY A 120 -22.48 -0.84 -19.34
C GLY A 120 -21.94 -2.19 -19.79
N ARG A 121 -21.81 -3.16 -18.87
CA ARG A 121 -21.21 -4.49 -19.10
C ARG A 121 -22.07 -5.63 -18.55
N PRO A 122 -23.31 -5.82 -19.04
CA PRO A 122 -24.22 -6.84 -18.46
C PRO A 122 -23.65 -8.26 -18.50
N LEU A 123 -22.76 -8.58 -19.43
CA LEU A 123 -22.14 -9.91 -19.57
C LEU A 123 -21.23 -10.29 -18.39
N ILE A 124 -20.70 -9.33 -17.63
CA ILE A 124 -19.86 -9.64 -16.48
C ILE A 124 -20.65 -9.86 -15.17
N THR A 125 -21.98 -9.80 -15.21
CA THR A 125 -22.84 -10.06 -14.04
C THR A 125 -22.42 -11.32 -13.28
N PRO A 126 -22.27 -12.51 -13.92
CA PRO A 126 -21.85 -13.72 -13.21
C PRO A 126 -20.46 -13.58 -12.55
N LEU A 127 -19.55 -12.83 -13.17
CA LEU A 127 -18.21 -12.60 -12.63
C LEU A 127 -18.26 -11.74 -11.35
N ILE A 128 -19.09 -10.68 -11.34
CA ILE A 128 -19.31 -9.85 -10.15
C ILE A 128 -19.99 -10.66 -9.04
N GLN A 129 -20.98 -11.50 -9.38
CA GLN A 129 -21.65 -12.39 -8.43
C GLN A 129 -20.65 -13.27 -7.67
N ILE A 130 -19.81 -13.97 -8.42
CA ILE A 130 -18.79 -14.85 -7.85
C ILE A 130 -17.77 -14.03 -7.05
N SER A 131 -17.34 -12.87 -7.56
CA SER A 131 -16.40 -11.99 -6.88
C SER A 131 -16.93 -11.46 -5.55
N SER A 132 -18.24 -11.41 -5.33
CA SER A 132 -18.83 -10.97 -4.05
C SER A 132 -18.38 -11.81 -2.85
N ILE A 133 -17.99 -13.08 -3.08
CA ILE A 133 -17.44 -13.98 -2.05
C ILE A 133 -16.15 -13.41 -1.43
N VAL A 134 -15.43 -12.53 -2.14
CA VAL A 134 -14.22 -11.86 -1.64
C VAL A 134 -14.49 -11.07 -0.35
N ILE A 135 -15.70 -10.55 -0.17
CA ILE A 135 -16.09 -9.81 1.05
C ILE A 135 -16.02 -10.75 2.26
N LEU A 136 -16.56 -11.95 2.13
CA LEU A 136 -16.56 -12.96 3.19
C LEU A 136 -15.15 -13.51 3.46
N THR A 137 -14.39 -13.82 2.41
CA THR A 137 -13.01 -14.31 2.57
C THR A 137 -12.11 -13.27 3.20
N GLY A 138 -12.33 -11.99 2.87
CA GLY A 138 -11.65 -10.86 3.51
C GLY A 138 -11.93 -10.79 5.01
N ALA A 139 -13.14 -11.16 5.48
CA ALA A 139 -13.45 -11.23 6.91
C ALA A 139 -12.57 -12.27 7.63
N LEU A 140 -12.41 -13.46 7.02
CA LEU A 140 -11.57 -14.53 7.56
C LEU A 140 -10.09 -14.10 7.65
N ILE A 141 -9.56 -13.53 6.55
CA ILE A 141 -8.16 -13.10 6.45
C ILE A 141 -7.87 -11.98 7.45
N SER A 142 -8.71 -10.94 7.51
CA SER A 142 -8.45 -9.76 8.36
C SER A 142 -8.55 -10.10 9.84
N THR A 143 -9.52 -10.93 10.25
CA THR A 143 -9.63 -11.38 11.65
C THR A 143 -8.42 -12.21 12.09
N ALA A 144 -7.97 -13.14 11.24
CA ALA A 144 -6.78 -13.95 11.53
C ALA A 144 -5.52 -13.07 11.62
N THR A 145 -5.33 -12.15 10.67
CA THR A 145 -4.23 -11.19 10.67
C THR A 145 -4.20 -10.32 11.93
N ALA A 146 -5.36 -9.83 12.36
CA ALA A 146 -5.49 -9.03 13.59
C ALA A 146 -5.14 -9.85 14.84
N ALA A 147 -5.60 -11.10 14.91
CA ALA A 147 -5.28 -12.00 16.02
C ALA A 147 -3.78 -12.33 16.08
N PHE A 148 -3.14 -12.65 14.95
CA PHE A 148 -1.70 -12.93 14.90
C PHE A 148 -0.88 -11.71 15.27
N THR A 149 -1.29 -10.53 14.83
CA THR A 149 -0.63 -9.26 15.19
C THR A 149 -0.74 -9.00 16.68
N GLY A 150 -1.93 -9.17 17.27
CA GLY A 150 -2.14 -9.00 18.71
C GLY A 150 -1.39 -10.01 19.58
N LEU A 151 -1.13 -11.21 19.07
CA LEU A 151 -0.34 -12.25 19.73
C LEU A 151 1.17 -12.17 19.41
N GLU A 152 1.61 -11.15 18.67
CA GLU A 152 2.99 -10.96 18.21
C GLU A 152 3.53 -12.14 17.35
N LYS A 153 2.63 -12.90 16.71
CA LYS A 153 2.98 -14.04 15.84
C LYS A 153 3.03 -13.62 14.36
N MET A 154 3.84 -12.61 14.05
CA MET A 154 3.94 -12.00 12.72
C MET A 154 4.34 -12.97 11.60
N HIS A 155 5.06 -14.07 11.93
CA HIS A 155 5.41 -15.11 10.97
C HIS A 155 4.18 -15.81 10.36
N LEU A 156 3.06 -15.91 11.12
CA LEU A 156 1.81 -16.49 10.60
C LEU A 156 1.14 -15.56 9.58
N ASN A 157 1.24 -14.24 9.78
CA ASN A 157 0.82 -13.27 8.77
C ASN A 157 1.61 -13.43 7.48
N SER A 158 2.93 -13.63 7.58
CA SER A 158 3.81 -13.86 6.44
C SER A 158 3.41 -15.12 5.67
N ILE A 159 3.13 -16.22 6.38
CA ILE A 159 2.66 -17.47 5.75
C ILE A 159 1.37 -17.23 4.97
N MET A 160 0.39 -16.55 5.57
CA MET A 160 -0.88 -16.24 4.89
C MET A 160 -0.69 -15.43 3.62
N LEU A 161 0.14 -14.37 3.68
CA LEU A 161 0.44 -13.52 2.52
C LEU A 161 1.11 -14.31 1.39
N ILE A 162 2.09 -15.16 1.72
CA ILE A 162 2.79 -15.99 0.74
C ILE A 162 1.85 -17.03 0.13
N VAL A 163 1.05 -17.72 0.97
CA VAL A 163 0.06 -18.71 0.50
C VAL A 163 -0.93 -18.03 -0.44
N GLN A 164 -1.50 -16.89 -0.05
CA GLN A 164 -2.44 -16.15 -0.88
C GLN A 164 -1.82 -15.75 -2.23
N ALA A 165 -0.61 -15.19 -2.22
CA ALA A 165 0.09 -14.77 -3.43
C ALA A 165 0.41 -15.95 -4.36
N ALA A 166 0.96 -17.04 -3.81
CA ALA A 166 1.35 -18.22 -4.57
C ALA A 166 0.13 -18.94 -5.17
N VAL A 167 -0.91 -19.18 -4.36
CA VAL A 167 -2.13 -19.86 -4.81
C VAL A 167 -2.87 -18.99 -5.84
N LYS A 168 -2.99 -17.66 -5.60
CA LYS A 168 -3.59 -16.73 -6.56
C LYS A 168 -2.89 -16.80 -7.91
N THR A 169 -1.58 -16.64 -7.91
CA THR A 169 -0.78 -16.65 -9.13
C THR A 169 -0.90 -18.00 -9.85
N GLY A 170 -0.70 -19.11 -9.13
CA GLY A 170 -0.73 -20.45 -9.71
C GLY A 170 -2.10 -20.82 -10.27
N LEU A 171 -3.18 -20.59 -9.51
CA LEU A 171 -4.54 -20.95 -9.96
C LEU A 171 -5.00 -20.09 -11.13
N ILE A 172 -4.76 -18.77 -11.10
CA ILE A 172 -5.17 -17.90 -12.20
C ILE A 172 -4.45 -18.31 -13.48
N ILE A 173 -3.13 -18.46 -13.44
CA ILE A 173 -2.36 -18.89 -14.61
C ILE A 173 -2.84 -20.25 -15.13
N ALA A 174 -3.04 -21.22 -14.24
CA ALA A 174 -3.52 -22.55 -14.63
C ALA A 174 -4.89 -22.50 -15.29
N LEU A 175 -5.86 -21.81 -14.70
CA LEU A 175 -7.22 -21.74 -15.23
C LEU A 175 -7.30 -20.93 -16.54
N VAL A 176 -6.49 -19.87 -16.69
CA VAL A 176 -6.44 -19.10 -17.94
C VAL A 176 -5.81 -19.95 -19.07
N LEU A 177 -4.72 -20.69 -18.78
CA LEU A 177 -4.08 -21.59 -19.75
C LEU A 177 -5.00 -22.77 -20.15
N LEU A 178 -5.89 -23.21 -19.26
CA LEU A 178 -6.93 -24.21 -19.56
C LEU A 178 -8.10 -23.65 -20.41
N GLY A 179 -8.05 -22.38 -20.81
CA GLY A 179 -9.03 -21.76 -21.71
C GLY A 179 -10.22 -21.10 -21.02
N PHE A 180 -10.25 -20.99 -19.69
CA PHE A 180 -11.36 -20.34 -18.98
C PHE A 180 -11.31 -18.79 -19.04
N GLY A 181 -10.26 -18.19 -19.64
CA GLY A 181 -10.14 -16.76 -19.86
C GLY A 181 -10.38 -15.91 -18.60
N THR A 182 -11.13 -14.83 -18.75
CA THR A 182 -11.48 -13.89 -17.65
C THR A 182 -12.21 -14.60 -16.50
N ALA A 183 -13.10 -15.55 -16.79
CA ALA A 183 -13.80 -16.32 -15.75
C ALA A 183 -12.82 -17.16 -14.92
N GLY A 184 -11.85 -17.80 -15.57
CA GLY A 184 -10.78 -18.55 -14.89
C GLY A 184 -9.95 -17.66 -13.98
N ALA A 185 -9.65 -16.44 -14.40
CA ALA A 185 -8.93 -15.48 -13.57
C ALA A 185 -9.72 -15.09 -12.31
N VAL A 186 -11.03 -14.84 -12.44
CA VAL A 186 -11.92 -14.53 -11.31
C VAL A 186 -12.02 -15.73 -10.35
N TRP A 187 -12.27 -16.94 -10.86
CA TRP A 187 -12.32 -18.14 -10.04
C TRP A 187 -11.00 -18.40 -9.30
N GLY A 188 -9.87 -18.27 -9.99
CA GLY A 188 -8.55 -18.42 -9.38
C GLY A 188 -8.30 -17.42 -8.25
N TYR A 189 -8.69 -16.17 -8.43
CA TYR A 189 -8.58 -15.13 -7.41
C TYR A 189 -9.40 -15.47 -6.15
N ILE A 190 -10.66 -15.85 -6.32
CA ILE A 190 -11.58 -16.14 -5.22
C ILE A 190 -11.16 -17.40 -4.48
N THR A 191 -10.81 -18.44 -5.21
CA THR A 191 -10.34 -19.70 -4.60
C THR A 191 -9.07 -19.49 -3.79
N ALA A 192 -8.15 -18.66 -4.28
CA ALA A 192 -6.95 -18.30 -3.52
C ALA A 192 -7.29 -17.52 -2.23
N ALA A 193 -8.25 -16.59 -2.30
CA ALA A 193 -8.71 -15.86 -1.13
C ALA A 193 -9.42 -16.78 -0.11
N LEU A 194 -10.20 -17.75 -0.57
CA LEU A 194 -10.82 -18.79 0.28
C LEU A 194 -9.76 -19.65 0.97
N ILE A 195 -8.76 -20.15 0.21
CA ILE A 195 -7.68 -20.96 0.77
C ILE A 195 -6.89 -20.16 1.81
N ALA A 196 -6.56 -18.91 1.52
CA ALA A 196 -5.86 -18.03 2.47
C ALA A 196 -6.70 -17.80 3.74
N GLY A 197 -7.99 -17.49 3.58
CA GLY A 197 -8.92 -17.31 4.70
C GLY A 197 -9.06 -18.55 5.57
N LEU A 198 -9.26 -19.72 4.95
CA LEU A 198 -9.33 -21.01 5.66
C LEU A 198 -8.01 -21.35 6.36
N THR A 199 -6.86 -21.10 5.71
CA THR A 199 -5.54 -21.26 6.33
C THR A 199 -5.42 -20.36 7.56
N GLY A 200 -5.84 -19.09 7.47
CA GLY A 200 -5.84 -18.15 8.59
C GLY A 200 -6.69 -18.64 9.76
N ILE A 201 -7.92 -19.10 9.48
CA ILE A 201 -8.80 -19.63 10.52
C ILE A 201 -8.26 -20.92 11.13
N LEU A 202 -7.71 -21.83 10.32
CA LEU A 202 -7.10 -23.07 10.81
C LEU A 202 -5.91 -22.75 11.77
N LEU A 203 -5.04 -21.86 11.38
CA LEU A 203 -3.93 -21.42 12.22
C LEU A 203 -4.43 -20.72 13.50
N THR A 204 -5.45 -19.87 13.40
CA THR A 204 -6.09 -19.24 14.57
C THR A 204 -6.72 -20.31 15.49
N TYR A 205 -7.38 -21.31 14.92
CA TYR A 205 -7.99 -22.41 15.68
C TYR A 205 -6.94 -23.25 16.41
N THR A 206 -5.83 -23.61 15.78
CA THR A 206 -4.73 -24.34 16.44
C THR A 206 -4.17 -23.56 17.63
N MET A 207 -4.02 -22.25 17.49
CA MET A 207 -3.61 -21.37 18.58
C MET A 207 -4.69 -21.28 19.67
N TYR A 208 -5.94 -21.12 19.30
CA TYR A 208 -7.08 -21.10 20.22
C TYR A 208 -7.17 -22.38 21.04
N LYS A 209 -6.93 -23.54 20.43
CA LYS A 209 -6.93 -24.84 21.10
C LYS A 209 -5.76 -25.01 22.06
N SER A 210 -4.61 -24.41 21.78
CA SER A 210 -3.43 -24.46 22.66
C SER A 210 -3.55 -23.61 23.92
N LEU A 211 -4.53 -22.68 23.98
CA LEU A 211 -4.78 -21.91 25.19
C LEU A 211 -5.52 -22.76 26.23
N PRO A 212 -5.22 -22.65 27.54
CA PRO A 212 -5.84 -23.45 28.59
C PRO A 212 -7.36 -23.40 28.56
N LYS A 213 -8.00 -24.56 28.80
CA LYS A 213 -9.44 -24.64 28.98
C LYS A 213 -9.75 -24.28 30.43
N THR A 214 -10.52 -23.21 30.64
CA THR A 214 -11.06 -22.86 31.96
C THR A 214 -12.48 -23.36 32.07
N PRO A 215 -12.84 -24.06 33.13
CA PRO A 215 -14.09 -24.85 33.19
C PRO A 215 -15.40 -24.05 33.21
N ASN A 216 -15.36 -22.72 33.47
CA ASN A 216 -16.58 -21.92 33.76
C ASN A 216 -16.68 -20.55 33.05
N SER A 217 -15.96 -20.31 31.97
CA SER A 217 -16.07 -19.01 31.29
C SER A 217 -17.27 -19.00 30.33
N LYS A 218 -18.31 -18.26 30.69
CA LYS A 218 -19.32 -17.82 29.73
C LYS A 218 -18.63 -16.85 28.75
N LEU A 219 -18.55 -17.26 27.47
CA LEU A 219 -18.07 -16.39 26.40
C LEU A 219 -19.06 -15.22 26.25
N GLU A 220 -18.68 -14.06 26.76
CA GLU A 220 -19.50 -12.84 26.67
C GLU A 220 -19.32 -12.19 25.29
N ILE A 221 -19.84 -12.81 24.24
CA ILE A 221 -19.65 -12.36 22.85
C ILE A 221 -20.21 -10.96 22.65
N LEU A 222 -21.45 -10.71 23.10
CA LEU A 222 -22.14 -9.44 22.84
C LEU A 222 -21.50 -8.26 23.59
N SER A 223 -21.16 -8.45 24.87
CA SER A 223 -20.50 -7.43 25.69
C SER A 223 -19.10 -7.11 25.14
N THR A 224 -18.35 -8.14 24.74
CA THR A 224 -17.02 -7.97 24.11
C THR A 224 -17.11 -7.25 22.77
N THR A 225 -18.07 -7.62 21.90
CA THR A 225 -18.30 -6.91 20.63
C THR A 225 -18.65 -5.44 20.86
N LYS A 226 -19.49 -5.13 21.83
CA LYS A 226 -19.85 -3.74 22.17
C LYS A 226 -18.63 -2.93 22.63
N ILE A 227 -17.74 -3.51 23.44
CA ILE A 227 -16.49 -2.88 23.88
C ILE A 227 -15.58 -2.62 22.66
N MET A 228 -15.45 -3.60 21.77
CA MET A 228 -14.62 -3.50 20.57
C MET A 228 -15.15 -2.43 19.61
N LEU A 229 -16.46 -2.36 19.38
CA LEU A 229 -17.08 -1.32 18.54
C LEU A 229 -16.94 0.08 19.15
N LYS A 230 -17.12 0.22 20.48
CA LYS A 230 -16.93 1.52 21.14
C LYS A 230 -15.52 2.07 20.94
N TYR A 231 -14.52 1.19 20.87
CA TYR A 231 -13.14 1.58 20.60
C TYR A 231 -12.86 1.73 19.10
N GLY A 232 -13.27 0.77 18.28
CA GLY A 232 -12.89 0.66 16.88
C GLY A 232 -13.65 1.62 15.96
N ALA A 233 -14.97 1.78 16.14
CA ALA A 233 -15.79 2.57 15.23
C ALA A 233 -15.32 4.04 15.07
N PRO A 234 -14.93 4.77 16.11
CA PRO A 234 -14.42 6.13 15.94
C PRO A 234 -13.10 6.19 15.13
N ILE A 235 -12.27 5.13 15.23
CA ILE A 235 -10.99 5.06 14.53
C ILE A 235 -11.21 4.74 13.05
N SER A 236 -12.18 3.89 12.74
CA SER A 236 -12.44 3.41 11.38
C SER A 236 -13.13 4.44 10.48
N VAL A 237 -13.79 5.46 11.02
CA VAL A 237 -14.51 6.47 10.22
C VAL A 237 -13.60 7.10 9.16
N GLY A 238 -12.40 7.49 9.53
CA GLY A 238 -11.43 8.06 8.58
C GLY A 238 -11.01 7.07 7.49
N ALA A 239 -10.74 5.81 7.87
CA ALA A 239 -10.34 4.76 6.94
C ALA A 239 -11.49 4.40 5.97
N ILE A 240 -12.73 4.33 6.48
CA ILE A 240 -13.93 4.09 5.65
C ILE A 240 -14.12 5.23 4.66
N LEU A 241 -13.98 6.49 5.08
CA LEU A 241 -14.12 7.65 4.18
C LEU A 241 -13.09 7.62 3.04
N TYR A 242 -11.82 7.37 3.34
CA TYR A 242 -10.77 7.26 2.31
C TYR A 242 -10.98 6.05 1.40
N GLY A 243 -11.32 4.90 1.98
CA GLY A 243 -11.61 3.68 1.21
C GLY A 243 -12.82 3.87 0.30
N PHE A 244 -13.89 4.45 0.81
CA PHE A 244 -15.09 4.77 0.03
C PHE A 244 -14.79 5.73 -1.11
N LEU A 245 -14.03 6.80 -0.86
CA LEU A 245 -13.69 7.79 -1.89
C LEU A 245 -12.88 7.16 -3.03
N GLY A 246 -11.90 6.31 -2.71
CA GLY A 246 -11.13 5.58 -3.73
C GLY A 246 -11.99 4.63 -4.56
N GLN A 247 -12.91 3.89 -3.92
CA GLN A 247 -13.85 3.03 -4.63
C GLN A 247 -14.84 3.82 -5.46
N PHE A 248 -15.32 4.95 -4.97
CA PHE A 248 -16.20 5.84 -5.70
C PHE A 248 -15.56 6.33 -7.01
N TYR A 249 -14.29 6.73 -6.99
CA TYR A 249 -13.58 7.09 -8.22
C TYR A 249 -13.48 5.92 -9.20
N SER A 250 -13.18 4.72 -8.69
CA SER A 250 -13.15 3.51 -9.52
C SER A 250 -14.50 3.19 -10.14
N TYR A 251 -15.60 3.40 -9.40
CA TYR A 251 -16.96 3.23 -9.91
C TYR A 251 -17.29 4.25 -11.00
N LEU A 252 -16.98 5.53 -10.78
CA LEU A 252 -17.16 6.55 -11.82
C LEU A 252 -16.35 6.21 -13.08
N MET A 253 -15.11 5.76 -12.94
CA MET A 253 -14.32 5.29 -14.06
C MET A 253 -15.04 4.16 -14.80
N ASN A 254 -15.54 3.15 -14.10
CA ASN A 254 -16.25 2.02 -14.72
C ASN A 254 -17.55 2.42 -15.41
N ILE A 255 -18.21 3.50 -14.95
CA ILE A 255 -19.43 4.05 -15.54
C ILE A 255 -19.14 4.83 -16.82
N TYR A 256 -18.12 5.69 -16.80
CA TYR A 256 -17.84 6.61 -17.92
C TYR A 256 -16.88 6.04 -18.96
N VAL A 257 -16.02 5.10 -18.58
CA VAL A 257 -15.04 4.45 -19.47
C VAL A 257 -15.59 3.09 -19.88
N THR A 258 -16.29 3.03 -21.01
CA THR A 258 -17.05 1.85 -21.47
C THR A 258 -16.65 1.41 -22.88
N GLY A 259 -17.08 0.20 -23.27
CA GLY A 259 -16.74 -0.42 -24.55
C GLY A 259 -15.34 -1.05 -24.55
N GLN A 260 -14.98 -1.72 -25.64
CA GLN A 260 -13.70 -2.46 -25.74
C GLN A 260 -12.48 -1.56 -25.48
N THR A 261 -12.44 -0.37 -26.06
CA THR A 261 -11.36 0.60 -25.82
C THR A 261 -11.33 1.09 -24.38
N GLY A 262 -12.49 1.21 -23.73
CA GLY A 262 -12.62 1.55 -22.32
C GLY A 262 -12.13 0.43 -21.41
N ASP A 263 -12.48 -0.82 -21.71
CA ASP A 263 -12.04 -2.00 -20.98
C ASP A 263 -10.51 -2.16 -21.07
N ALA A 264 -9.95 -1.98 -22.27
CA ALA A 264 -8.52 -1.93 -22.49
C ALA A 264 -7.84 -0.80 -21.69
N ALA A 265 -8.43 0.41 -21.65
CA ALA A 265 -7.90 1.52 -20.85
C ALA A 265 -7.89 1.20 -19.35
N ILE A 266 -8.92 0.53 -18.82
CA ILE A 266 -8.98 0.07 -17.43
C ILE A 266 -7.93 -1.03 -17.17
N GLY A 267 -7.72 -1.95 -18.12
CA GLY A 267 -6.64 -2.94 -18.07
C GLY A 267 -5.27 -2.28 -18.02
N ASN A 268 -5.01 -1.31 -18.90
CA ASN A 268 -3.79 -0.50 -18.92
C ASN A 268 -3.55 0.25 -17.59
N TYR A 269 -4.60 0.85 -17.02
CA TYR A 269 -4.54 1.49 -15.71
C TYR A 269 -4.20 0.49 -14.59
N SER A 270 -4.78 -0.69 -14.63
CA SER A 270 -4.54 -1.74 -13.63
C SER A 270 -3.11 -2.26 -13.69
N VAL A 271 -2.54 -2.41 -14.90
CA VAL A 271 -1.11 -2.73 -15.08
C VAL A 271 -0.26 -1.60 -14.51
N ALA A 272 -0.54 -0.34 -14.85
CA ALA A 272 0.20 0.80 -14.32
C ALA A 272 0.18 0.85 -12.79
N LEU A 273 -0.98 0.62 -12.14
CA LEU A 273 -1.10 0.54 -10.68
C LEU A 273 -0.21 -0.55 -10.08
N ASN A 274 -0.10 -1.71 -10.73
CA ASN A 274 0.78 -2.78 -10.25
C ASN A 274 2.26 -2.41 -10.35
N PHE A 275 2.67 -1.62 -11.32
CA PHE A 275 4.05 -1.10 -11.41
C PHE A 275 4.37 -0.03 -10.37
N VAL A 276 3.38 0.70 -9.87
CA VAL A 276 3.53 1.63 -8.73
C VAL A 276 4.05 0.92 -7.47
N VAL A 277 3.86 -0.40 -7.37
CA VAL A 277 4.45 -1.23 -6.29
C VAL A 277 5.97 -1.06 -6.21
N LEU A 278 6.67 -0.80 -7.31
CA LEU A 278 8.10 -0.53 -7.32
C LEU A 278 8.46 0.70 -6.46
N ILE A 279 7.61 1.72 -6.47
CA ILE A 279 7.79 2.93 -5.64
C ILE A 279 7.40 2.64 -4.20
N THR A 280 6.25 2.00 -3.98
CA THR A 280 5.74 1.73 -2.62
C THR A 280 6.61 0.76 -1.85
N PHE A 281 7.33 -0.13 -2.54
CA PHE A 281 8.31 -1.03 -1.94
C PHE A 281 9.38 -0.27 -1.15
N PHE A 282 9.85 0.87 -1.68
CA PHE A 282 10.82 1.73 -1.00
C PHE A 282 10.18 2.69 0.00
N ALA A 283 8.94 3.12 -0.22
CA ALA A 283 8.24 4.04 0.66
C ALA A 283 7.75 3.38 1.95
N THR A 284 7.29 2.12 1.89
CA THR A 284 6.66 1.42 3.02
C THR A 284 7.58 1.25 4.25
N PRO A 285 8.86 0.83 4.13
CA PRO A 285 9.76 0.74 5.27
C PRO A 285 9.96 2.09 5.98
N VAL A 286 10.06 3.17 5.19
CA VAL A 286 10.22 4.52 5.72
C VAL A 286 8.99 4.93 6.54
N LEU A 287 7.79 4.69 6.01
CA LEU A 287 6.53 4.97 6.70
C LEU A 287 6.40 4.23 8.03
N THR A 288 6.76 2.96 8.06
CA THR A 288 6.59 2.12 9.27
C THR A 288 7.51 2.51 10.42
N MET A 289 8.69 3.05 10.12
CA MET A 289 9.65 3.52 11.12
C MET A 289 9.31 4.90 11.69
N MET A 290 8.61 5.75 10.95
CA MET A 290 8.34 7.13 11.34
C MET A 290 7.34 7.25 12.50
N LEU A 291 6.27 6.47 12.50
CA LEU A 291 5.22 6.57 13.52
C LEU A 291 5.75 6.34 14.94
N PRO A 292 6.51 5.26 15.24
CA PRO A 292 7.12 5.07 16.56
C PRO A 292 8.13 6.17 16.91
N ALA A 293 8.88 6.68 15.94
CA ALA A 293 9.86 7.74 16.18
C ALA A 293 9.18 9.03 16.67
N PHE A 294 8.09 9.44 16.02
CA PHE A 294 7.34 10.62 16.44
C PHE A 294 6.55 10.42 17.74
N SER A 295 6.08 9.20 18.01
CA SER A 295 5.28 8.92 19.22
C SER A 295 6.11 8.91 20.52
N LYS A 296 7.44 8.77 20.42
CA LYS A 296 8.34 8.78 21.58
C LYS A 296 8.71 10.19 22.05
N LEU A 297 8.46 11.21 21.25
CA LEU A 297 8.84 12.60 21.51
C LEU A 297 7.63 13.40 22.02
N ASP A 298 7.86 14.22 23.03
CA ASP A 298 6.88 15.18 23.53
C ASP A 298 7.03 16.51 22.79
N ALA A 299 5.98 16.93 22.07
CA ALA A 299 6.02 18.15 21.27
C ALA A 299 6.33 19.43 22.08
N GLN A 300 6.05 19.45 23.39
CA GLN A 300 6.33 20.61 24.24
C GLN A 300 7.73 20.58 24.85
N LYS A 301 8.21 19.37 25.24
CA LYS A 301 9.52 19.21 25.91
C LYS A 301 10.66 19.01 24.93
N ASP A 302 10.40 18.33 23.81
CA ASP A 302 11.42 17.90 22.85
C ASP A 302 11.30 18.63 21.50
N GLN A 303 10.81 19.89 21.50
CA GLN A 303 10.46 20.61 20.28
C GLN A 303 11.58 20.65 19.24
N GLN A 304 12.83 20.95 19.64
CA GLN A 304 13.96 20.99 18.72
C GLN A 304 14.29 19.62 18.16
N THR A 305 14.23 18.57 19.01
CA THR A 305 14.43 17.18 18.58
C THR A 305 13.34 16.75 17.60
N LEU A 306 12.09 17.06 17.89
CA LEU A 306 10.94 16.78 17.03
C LEU A 306 11.10 17.44 15.65
N LYS A 307 11.53 18.71 15.62
CA LYS A 307 11.83 19.43 14.38
C LYS A 307 12.93 18.74 13.58
N ASN A 308 14.05 18.40 14.20
CA ASN A 308 15.17 17.73 13.56
C ASN A 308 14.76 16.35 13.02
N VAL A 309 14.07 15.53 13.82
CA VAL A 309 13.58 14.21 13.40
C VAL A 309 12.61 14.34 12.22
N PHE A 310 11.73 15.33 12.21
CA PHE A 310 10.84 15.57 11.08
C PHE A 310 11.63 15.97 9.81
N GLN A 311 12.56 16.90 9.91
CA GLN A 311 13.38 17.35 8.76
C GLN A 311 14.22 16.22 8.19
N TYR A 312 14.87 15.42 9.03
CA TYR A 312 15.60 14.21 8.60
C TYR A 312 14.67 13.17 7.99
N SER A 313 13.49 12.96 8.56
CA SER A 313 12.51 12.01 8.01
C SER A 313 12.06 12.41 6.61
N VAL A 314 11.80 13.70 6.36
CA VAL A 314 11.47 14.21 5.02
C VAL A 314 12.66 14.08 4.07
N LYS A 315 13.86 14.47 4.50
CA LYS A 315 15.08 14.39 3.69
C LYS A 315 15.39 12.96 3.24
N TYR A 316 15.45 12.01 4.18
CA TYR A 316 15.78 10.61 3.84
C TYR A 316 14.66 9.89 3.07
N ALA A 317 13.39 10.15 3.40
CA ALA A 317 12.29 9.67 2.59
C ALA A 317 12.40 10.18 1.15
N SER A 318 12.70 11.47 0.98
CA SER A 318 12.83 12.10 -0.34
C SER A 318 14.04 11.56 -1.11
N LEU A 319 15.19 11.37 -0.46
CA LEU A 319 16.40 10.81 -1.08
C LEU A 319 16.19 9.39 -1.64
N ILE A 320 15.24 8.65 -1.09
CA ILE A 320 14.91 7.28 -1.56
C ILE A 320 13.74 7.32 -2.54
N VAL A 321 12.61 7.91 -2.14
CA VAL A 321 11.35 7.78 -2.88
C VAL A 321 11.33 8.65 -4.14
N VAL A 322 11.88 9.88 -4.08
CA VAL A 322 11.83 10.81 -5.23
C VAL A 322 12.64 10.30 -6.44
N PRO A 323 13.92 9.88 -6.30
CA PRO A 323 14.65 9.33 -7.44
C PRO A 323 14.06 8.01 -7.96
N VAL A 324 13.55 7.12 -7.07
CA VAL A 324 12.84 5.90 -7.50
C VAL A 324 11.59 6.27 -8.29
N THR A 325 10.86 7.28 -7.87
CA THR A 325 9.69 7.79 -8.60
C THR A 325 10.10 8.35 -9.95
N ALA A 326 11.14 9.18 -9.98
CA ALA A 326 11.62 9.82 -11.20
C ALA A 326 12.12 8.80 -12.23
N ILE A 327 12.85 7.75 -11.80
CA ILE A 327 13.29 6.67 -12.69
C ILE A 327 12.12 5.86 -13.24
N VAL A 328 11.11 5.54 -12.40
CA VAL A 328 9.89 4.85 -12.83
C VAL A 328 9.12 5.68 -13.86
N MET A 329 9.02 7.00 -13.67
CA MET A 329 8.39 7.90 -14.65
C MET A 329 9.17 7.95 -15.97
N THR A 330 10.49 8.13 -15.89
CA THR A 330 11.36 8.28 -17.07
C THR A 330 11.41 7.00 -17.91
N LEU A 331 11.46 5.85 -17.25
CA LEU A 331 11.59 4.54 -17.88
C LEU A 331 10.25 3.80 -17.99
N ALA A 332 9.10 4.47 -17.78
CA ALA A 332 7.79 3.84 -17.84
C ALA A 332 7.55 3.14 -19.20
N GLN A 333 7.89 3.79 -20.30
CA GLN A 333 7.71 3.24 -21.64
C GLN A 333 8.61 2.02 -21.89
N PRO A 334 9.96 2.06 -21.76
CA PRO A 334 10.78 0.88 -21.95
C PRO A 334 10.47 -0.24 -20.95
N ALA A 335 10.04 0.06 -19.73
CA ALA A 335 9.65 -0.95 -18.75
C ALA A 335 8.40 -1.74 -19.19
N ILE A 336 7.35 -1.04 -19.60
CA ILE A 336 6.09 -1.67 -20.04
C ILE A 336 6.31 -2.42 -21.35
N ILE A 337 6.98 -1.82 -22.35
CA ILE A 337 7.24 -2.45 -23.65
C ILE A 337 8.12 -3.70 -23.51
N THR A 338 9.11 -3.68 -22.62
CA THR A 338 9.95 -4.86 -22.37
C THR A 338 9.14 -6.08 -21.95
N ILE A 339 8.08 -5.86 -21.17
CA ILE A 339 7.29 -6.94 -20.59
C ILE A 339 6.09 -7.28 -21.47
N PHE A 340 5.33 -6.27 -21.92
CA PHE A 340 4.04 -6.43 -22.57
C PHE A 340 4.05 -6.12 -24.06
N GLN A 341 5.18 -5.69 -24.62
CA GLN A 341 5.29 -5.24 -26.00
C GLN A 341 4.29 -4.09 -26.29
N THR A 342 3.38 -4.25 -27.25
CA THR A 342 2.43 -3.22 -27.66
C THR A 342 1.04 -3.36 -27.02
N ASP A 343 0.78 -4.46 -26.28
CA ASP A 343 -0.56 -4.80 -25.78
C ASP A 343 -1.10 -3.78 -24.77
N TYR A 344 -0.21 -3.10 -24.04
CA TYR A 344 -0.59 -2.12 -23.00
C TYR A 344 -0.06 -0.72 -23.33
N SER A 345 -0.46 -0.20 -24.48
CA SER A 345 0.08 1.05 -25.06
C SER A 345 -0.15 2.31 -24.23
N GLN A 346 -1.21 2.37 -23.40
CA GLN A 346 -1.53 3.51 -22.54
C GLN A 346 -0.90 3.39 -21.14
N ALA A 347 -0.49 2.19 -20.72
CA ALA A 347 0.04 1.96 -19.38
C ALA A 347 1.28 2.80 -19.04
N PRO A 348 2.23 3.09 -19.97
CA PRO A 348 3.36 3.97 -19.70
C PRO A 348 2.93 5.37 -19.25
N LEU A 349 1.97 5.99 -19.95
CA LEU A 349 1.43 7.30 -19.59
C LEU A 349 0.75 7.27 -18.22
N PHE A 350 -0.08 6.26 -17.97
CA PHE A 350 -0.77 6.13 -16.69
C PHE A 350 0.20 5.90 -15.54
N LEU A 351 1.25 5.10 -15.76
CA LEU A 351 2.31 4.87 -14.76
C LEU A 351 3.07 6.16 -14.43
N ALA A 352 3.45 6.93 -15.44
CA ALA A 352 4.12 8.20 -15.25
C ALA A 352 3.24 9.19 -14.46
N LEU A 353 1.97 9.33 -14.84
CA LEU A 353 1.02 10.21 -14.14
C LEU A 353 0.75 9.76 -12.70
N LEU A 354 0.48 8.47 -12.44
CA LEU A 354 0.27 7.93 -11.10
C LEU A 354 1.47 8.17 -10.18
N SER A 355 2.66 8.10 -10.73
CA SER A 355 3.91 8.30 -10.00
C SER A 355 4.08 9.72 -9.47
N ILE A 356 3.46 10.73 -10.09
CA ILE A 356 3.56 12.15 -9.66
C ILE A 356 3.23 12.35 -8.19
N SER A 357 2.24 11.62 -7.65
CA SER A 357 1.84 11.72 -6.24
C SER A 357 2.97 11.40 -5.26
N TYR A 358 3.92 10.56 -5.66
CA TYR A 358 5.05 10.17 -4.83
C TYR A 358 6.17 11.22 -4.80
N LEU A 359 6.21 12.14 -5.77
CA LEU A 359 7.10 13.30 -5.72
C LEU A 359 6.74 14.24 -4.55
N PHE A 360 5.50 14.21 -4.07
CA PHE A 360 5.07 14.98 -2.90
C PHE A 360 5.76 14.52 -1.60
N THR A 361 6.49 13.42 -1.62
CA THR A 361 7.40 13.02 -0.54
C THR A 361 8.41 14.12 -0.23
N ALA A 362 8.88 14.85 -1.26
CA ALA A 362 9.76 16.02 -1.09
C ALA A 362 9.09 17.14 -0.27
N PHE A 363 7.78 17.21 -0.25
CA PHE A 363 7.01 18.16 0.56
C PHE A 363 6.61 17.59 1.92
N GLY A 364 7.06 16.38 2.26
CA GLY A 364 6.81 15.73 3.54
C GLY A 364 5.50 14.95 3.60
N SER A 365 4.88 14.58 2.47
CA SER A 365 3.59 13.87 2.45
C SER A 365 3.59 12.59 3.29
N LEU A 366 4.69 11.83 3.29
CA LEU A 366 4.83 10.61 4.09
C LEU A 366 5.05 10.88 5.58
N SER A 367 5.75 11.98 5.92
CA SER A 367 6.14 12.29 7.30
C SER A 367 5.06 13.02 8.09
N VAL A 368 4.28 13.90 7.43
CA VAL A 368 3.29 14.78 8.08
C VAL A 368 2.19 13.99 8.78
N SER A 369 1.58 13.02 8.10
CA SER A 369 0.51 12.20 8.69
C SER A 369 1.01 11.37 9.86
N ASN A 370 2.25 10.85 9.77
CA ASN A 370 2.88 10.08 10.86
C ASN A 370 3.19 10.96 12.07
N LEU A 371 3.64 12.21 11.86
CA LEU A 371 3.85 13.17 12.95
C LEU A 371 2.52 13.50 13.65
N ILE A 372 1.47 13.83 12.90
CA ILE A 372 0.14 14.18 13.44
C ILE A 372 -0.44 13.00 14.24
N ASN A 373 -0.34 11.78 13.71
CA ASN A 373 -0.81 10.57 14.38
C ASN A 373 0.05 10.24 15.61
N GLY A 374 1.37 10.34 15.51
CA GLY A 374 2.30 10.09 16.60
C GLY A 374 2.10 11.02 17.79
N GLN A 375 1.71 12.27 17.52
CA GLN A 375 1.37 13.27 18.55
C GLN A 375 -0.11 13.20 19.02
N GLY A 376 -0.90 12.21 18.55
CA GLY A 376 -2.26 11.95 19.04
C GLY A 376 -3.36 12.83 18.43
N TYR A 377 -3.07 13.66 17.41
CA TYR A 377 -4.05 14.55 16.78
C TYR A 377 -4.88 13.84 15.69
N THR A 378 -5.34 12.62 15.96
CA THR A 378 -6.09 11.79 14.99
C THR A 378 -7.37 12.45 14.47
N LYS A 379 -8.06 13.27 15.30
CA LYS A 379 -9.24 14.04 14.88
C LYS A 379 -8.95 15.03 13.74
N PHE A 380 -7.72 15.51 13.63
CA PHE A 380 -7.31 16.39 12.54
C PHE A 380 -7.33 15.64 11.21
N ASN A 381 -6.85 14.40 11.18
CA ASN A 381 -6.85 13.58 9.96
C ASN A 381 -8.28 13.28 9.46
N ILE A 382 -9.27 13.16 10.37
CA ILE A 382 -10.68 13.04 9.96
C ILE A 382 -11.15 14.32 9.26
N LYS A 383 -10.78 15.51 9.76
CA LYS A 383 -11.11 16.79 9.08
C LYS A 383 -10.49 16.89 7.70
N VAL A 384 -9.23 16.44 7.55
CA VAL A 384 -8.55 16.37 6.25
C VAL A 384 -9.26 15.37 5.32
N ALA A 385 -9.69 14.21 5.81
CA ALA A 385 -10.44 13.24 5.03
C ALA A 385 -11.78 13.81 4.52
N ILE A 386 -12.51 14.52 5.38
CA ILE A 386 -13.77 15.19 4.99
C ILE A 386 -13.50 16.25 3.92
N LEU A 387 -12.49 17.08 4.10
CA LEU A 387 -12.10 18.09 3.09
C LEU A 387 -11.76 17.43 1.75
N THR A 388 -10.96 16.36 1.79
CA THR A 388 -10.60 15.55 0.61
C THR A 388 -11.85 15.02 -0.09
N ALA A 389 -12.84 14.53 0.66
CA ALA A 389 -14.11 14.06 0.11
C ALA A 389 -14.93 15.20 -0.51
N VAL A 390 -15.09 16.33 0.19
CA VAL A 390 -15.85 17.50 -0.29
C VAL A 390 -15.30 18.04 -1.62
N ILE A 391 -13.98 18.07 -1.78
CA ILE A 391 -13.34 18.48 -3.04
C ILE A 391 -13.40 17.34 -4.06
N GLY A 392 -13.16 16.11 -3.63
CA GLY A 392 -12.99 14.95 -4.49
C GLY A 392 -14.27 14.52 -5.19
N PHE A 393 -15.43 14.56 -4.52
CA PHE A 393 -16.69 14.17 -5.15
C PHE A 393 -17.02 15.02 -6.40
N PRO A 394 -17.13 16.35 -6.33
CA PRO A 394 -17.46 17.14 -7.53
C PRO A 394 -16.36 17.09 -8.59
N LEU A 395 -15.08 17.14 -8.16
CA LEU A 395 -13.96 17.12 -9.09
C LEU A 395 -13.88 15.81 -9.86
N SER A 396 -14.15 14.68 -9.21
CA SER A 396 -14.14 13.36 -9.85
C SER A 396 -15.24 13.25 -10.92
N PHE A 397 -16.45 13.77 -10.67
CA PHE A 397 -17.50 13.79 -11.68
C PHE A 397 -17.07 14.57 -12.92
N ILE A 398 -16.46 15.74 -12.75
CA ILE A 398 -16.04 16.59 -13.87
C ILE A 398 -14.87 15.96 -14.64
N LEU A 399 -13.84 15.51 -13.92
CA LEU A 399 -12.62 15.05 -14.59
C LEU A 399 -12.76 13.64 -15.16
N ILE A 400 -13.43 12.72 -14.46
CA ILE A 400 -13.56 11.34 -14.93
C ILE A 400 -14.54 11.26 -16.11
N SER A 401 -15.65 12.02 -16.07
CA SER A 401 -16.61 12.03 -17.20
C SER A 401 -16.01 12.58 -18.50
N ASN A 402 -15.08 13.57 -18.40
CA ASN A 402 -14.49 14.20 -19.59
C ASN A 402 -13.18 13.54 -20.04
N TYR A 403 -12.37 13.01 -19.11
CA TYR A 403 -11.02 12.52 -19.38
C TYR A 403 -10.79 11.05 -19.00
N GLY A 404 -11.84 10.33 -18.61
CA GLY A 404 -11.79 8.91 -18.28
C GLY A 404 -10.72 8.57 -17.24
N VAL A 405 -9.85 7.62 -17.56
CA VAL A 405 -8.75 7.15 -16.67
C VAL A 405 -7.79 8.29 -16.29
N VAL A 406 -7.42 9.15 -17.24
CA VAL A 406 -6.57 10.31 -16.96
C VAL A 406 -7.25 11.25 -15.98
N GLY A 407 -8.56 11.47 -16.12
CA GLY A 407 -9.36 12.24 -15.18
C GLY A 407 -9.34 11.69 -13.76
N LEU A 408 -9.40 10.36 -13.59
CA LEU A 408 -9.27 9.70 -12.30
C LEU A 408 -7.89 9.97 -11.67
N ILE A 409 -6.83 9.80 -12.45
CA ILE A 409 -5.46 10.01 -11.96
C ILE A 409 -5.26 11.48 -11.54
N ILE A 410 -5.67 12.43 -12.37
CA ILE A 410 -5.59 13.87 -12.05
C ILE A 410 -6.42 14.20 -10.80
N THR A 411 -7.63 13.65 -10.69
CA THR A 411 -8.46 13.82 -9.48
C THR A 411 -7.69 13.39 -8.22
N SER A 412 -7.11 12.20 -8.25
CA SER A 412 -6.36 11.65 -7.10
C SER A 412 -5.17 12.54 -6.71
N ILE A 413 -4.46 13.09 -7.69
CA ILE A 413 -3.32 14.00 -7.47
C ILE A 413 -3.80 15.32 -6.88
N VAL A 414 -4.76 15.97 -7.53
CA VAL A 414 -5.22 17.33 -7.16
C VAL A 414 -5.89 17.34 -5.79
N VAL A 415 -6.71 16.34 -5.50
CA VAL A 415 -7.45 16.23 -4.23
C VAL A 415 -6.53 15.98 -3.03
N SER A 416 -5.35 15.39 -3.24
CA SER A 416 -4.38 15.18 -2.16
C SER A 416 -3.65 16.44 -1.71
N LEU A 417 -3.49 17.45 -2.59
CA LEU A 417 -2.72 18.67 -2.34
C LEU A 417 -3.28 19.56 -1.22
N PRO A 418 -4.57 19.94 -1.21
CA PRO A 418 -5.14 20.76 -0.14
C PRO A 418 -4.94 20.13 1.23
N GLY A 419 -5.15 18.82 1.35
CA GLY A 419 -4.92 18.08 2.59
C GLY A 419 -3.47 18.14 3.06
N LEU A 420 -2.52 17.99 2.14
CA LEU A 420 -1.09 18.11 2.43
C LEU A 420 -0.74 19.52 2.92
N PHE A 421 -1.14 20.57 2.19
CA PHE A 421 -0.82 21.96 2.56
C PHE A 421 -1.43 22.36 3.90
N ILE A 422 -2.68 22.00 4.16
CA ILE A 422 -3.33 22.26 5.45
C ILE A 422 -2.62 21.53 6.58
N SER A 423 -2.19 20.29 6.34
CA SER A 423 -1.43 19.51 7.33
C SER A 423 -0.05 20.13 7.61
N LEU A 424 0.64 20.66 6.59
CA LEU A 424 1.90 21.39 6.75
C LEU A 424 1.71 22.68 7.57
N ILE A 425 0.64 23.45 7.29
CA ILE A 425 0.30 24.65 8.07
C ILE A 425 -0.02 24.29 9.52
N PHE A 426 -0.75 23.18 9.73
CA PHE A 426 -1.09 22.70 11.06
C PHE A 426 0.17 22.34 11.88
N ILE A 427 1.09 21.53 11.35
CA ILE A 427 2.31 21.14 12.08
C ILE A 427 3.21 22.34 12.35
N LYS A 428 3.26 23.34 11.43
CA LYS A 428 4.00 24.58 11.65
C LYS A 428 3.42 25.40 12.80
N LYS A 429 2.09 25.52 12.88
CA LYS A 429 1.43 26.28 13.93
C LYS A 429 1.46 25.57 15.29
N GLN A 430 1.23 24.23 15.30
CA GLN A 430 1.05 23.47 16.52
C GLN A 430 2.37 23.03 17.15
N PHE A 431 3.37 22.70 16.33
CA PHE A 431 4.63 22.09 16.77
C PHE A 431 5.86 22.92 16.41
N SER A 432 5.70 24.05 15.70
CA SER A 432 6.79 24.86 15.14
C SER A 432 7.75 24.06 14.22
N VAL A 433 7.22 23.04 13.57
CA VAL A 433 7.96 22.12 12.68
C VAL A 433 7.67 22.49 11.24
N SER A 434 8.70 22.51 10.40
CA SER A 434 8.59 22.81 8.97
C SER A 434 9.53 21.95 8.15
N VAL A 435 9.18 21.76 6.88
CA VAL A 435 10.04 21.09 5.89
C VAL A 435 11.29 21.96 5.61
N GLU A 436 12.42 21.31 5.41
CA GLU A 436 13.63 21.95 4.91
C GLU A 436 13.58 22.04 3.37
N TRP A 437 12.96 23.10 2.88
CA TRP A 437 12.64 23.28 1.45
C TRP A 437 13.87 23.22 0.54
N LEU A 438 15.03 23.68 1.03
CA LEU A 438 16.26 23.69 0.24
C LEU A 438 16.73 22.26 -0.07
N SER A 439 16.75 21.38 0.91
CA SER A 439 17.09 19.95 0.70
C SER A 439 16.10 19.29 -0.26
N SER A 440 14.80 19.53 -0.09
CA SER A 440 13.75 19.00 -0.98
C SER A 440 13.92 19.50 -2.42
N ALA A 441 14.19 20.79 -2.60
CA ALA A 441 14.42 21.38 -3.93
C ALA A 441 15.66 20.81 -4.62
N LYS A 442 16.75 20.59 -3.88
CA LYS A 442 17.98 19.97 -4.40
C LYS A 442 17.74 18.53 -4.86
N ILE A 443 16.98 17.72 -4.07
CA ILE A 443 16.64 16.34 -4.42
C ILE A 443 15.78 16.31 -5.69
N LEU A 444 14.74 17.13 -5.75
CA LEU A 444 13.88 17.23 -6.94
C LEU A 444 14.67 17.67 -8.17
N PHE A 445 15.54 18.67 -8.03
CA PHE A 445 16.40 19.15 -9.11
C PHE A 445 17.36 18.06 -9.62
N SER A 446 18.06 17.38 -8.69
CA SER A 446 18.97 16.28 -9.05
C SER A 446 18.25 15.15 -9.78
N SER A 447 17.03 14.80 -9.31
CA SER A 447 16.19 13.78 -9.95
C SER A 447 15.68 14.24 -11.32
N ALA A 448 15.30 15.51 -11.46
CA ALA A 448 14.83 16.06 -12.74
C ALA A 448 15.95 16.08 -13.79
N VAL A 449 17.16 16.53 -13.41
CA VAL A 449 18.33 16.49 -14.31
C VAL A 449 18.66 15.07 -14.73
N ALA A 450 18.66 14.13 -13.78
CA ALA A 450 18.87 12.71 -14.08
C ALA A 450 17.82 12.16 -15.05
N SER A 451 16.53 12.50 -14.85
CA SER A 451 15.43 12.12 -15.74
C SER A 451 15.63 12.66 -17.16
N VAL A 452 15.91 13.96 -17.28
CA VAL A 452 16.07 14.62 -18.58
C VAL A 452 17.25 14.02 -19.35
N LEU A 453 18.42 13.89 -18.72
CA LEU A 453 19.59 13.33 -19.38
C LEU A 453 19.41 11.86 -19.76
N THR A 454 18.79 11.06 -18.90
CA THR A 454 18.47 9.66 -19.20
C THR A 454 17.49 9.57 -20.37
N TYR A 455 16.42 10.37 -20.36
CA TYR A 455 15.41 10.38 -21.42
C TYR A 455 16.02 10.79 -22.77
N LEU A 456 16.84 11.86 -22.80
CA LEU A 456 17.53 12.29 -24.02
C LEU A 456 18.50 11.22 -24.56
N LEU A 457 19.23 10.55 -23.66
CA LEU A 457 20.13 9.46 -24.06
C LEU A 457 19.36 8.30 -24.71
N ILE A 458 18.24 7.88 -24.12
CA ILE A 458 17.41 6.80 -24.66
C ILE A 458 16.88 7.19 -26.06
N LEU A 459 16.39 8.42 -26.23
CA LEU A 459 15.93 8.92 -27.52
C LEU A 459 17.03 8.93 -28.59
N LEU A 460 18.26 9.24 -28.20
CA LEU A 460 19.41 9.26 -29.12
C LEU A 460 19.89 7.85 -29.51
N LEU A 461 19.84 6.90 -28.57
CA LEU A 461 20.36 5.55 -28.81
C LEU A 461 19.38 4.67 -29.59
N ALA A 462 18.07 4.93 -29.48
CA ALA A 462 16.98 4.20 -30.13
C ALA A 462 17.18 2.65 -30.11
N LEU A 463 17.49 2.12 -28.92
CA LEU A 463 17.78 0.71 -28.70
C LEU A 463 16.49 -0.10 -28.48
N PRO A 464 16.55 -1.44 -28.55
CA PRO A 464 15.44 -2.28 -28.08
C PRO A 464 15.09 -2.00 -26.61
N ALA A 465 13.79 -1.98 -26.26
CA ALA A 465 13.28 -1.59 -24.96
C ALA A 465 13.99 -2.24 -23.75
N PRO A 466 14.38 -3.53 -23.76
CA PRO A 466 15.12 -4.13 -22.64
C PRO A 466 16.50 -3.48 -22.41
N LEU A 467 17.19 -3.09 -23.49
CA LEU A 467 18.48 -2.41 -23.40
C LEU A 467 18.31 -0.95 -22.96
N GLU A 468 17.28 -0.26 -23.46
CA GLU A 468 16.92 1.09 -22.99
C GLU A 468 16.63 1.09 -21.49
N LEU A 469 15.90 0.08 -21.01
CA LEU A 469 15.60 -0.06 -19.58
C LEU A 469 16.87 -0.26 -18.77
N ALA A 470 17.74 -1.21 -19.17
CA ALA A 470 18.96 -1.51 -18.43
C ALA A 470 19.95 -0.33 -18.40
N ILE A 471 20.21 0.27 -19.57
CA ILE A 471 21.11 1.43 -19.69
C ILE A 471 20.50 2.63 -18.98
N GLY A 472 19.19 2.86 -19.14
CA GLY A 472 18.48 3.96 -18.52
C GLY A 472 18.57 3.93 -17.00
N VAL A 473 18.41 2.76 -16.36
CA VAL A 473 18.59 2.59 -14.90
C VAL A 473 20.00 2.98 -14.48
N VAL A 474 21.03 2.47 -15.17
CA VAL A 474 22.44 2.73 -14.83
C VAL A 474 22.76 4.22 -14.98
N VAL A 475 22.37 4.83 -16.11
CA VAL A 475 22.62 6.25 -16.39
C VAL A 475 21.89 7.15 -15.40
N PHE A 476 20.61 6.85 -15.11
CA PHE A 476 19.85 7.62 -14.14
C PHE A 476 20.51 7.61 -12.75
N VAL A 477 20.86 6.43 -12.24
CA VAL A 477 21.50 6.29 -10.92
C VAL A 477 22.84 7.02 -10.90
N PHE A 478 23.64 6.92 -11.95
CA PHE A 478 24.93 7.58 -12.07
C PHE A 478 24.78 9.10 -12.07
N VAL A 479 23.91 9.65 -12.93
CA VAL A 479 23.67 11.09 -13.02
C VAL A 479 23.05 11.63 -11.72
N PHE A 480 22.05 10.94 -11.16
CA PHE A 480 21.46 11.34 -9.89
C PHE A 480 22.50 11.41 -8.76
N THR A 481 23.39 10.42 -8.67
CA THR A 481 24.44 10.39 -7.66
C THR A 481 25.38 11.59 -7.82
N ILE A 482 25.87 11.86 -9.04
CA ILE A 482 26.74 13.00 -9.32
C ILE A 482 26.02 14.32 -8.98
N MET A 483 24.78 14.50 -9.43
CA MET A 483 24.03 15.71 -9.17
C MET A 483 23.73 15.92 -7.68
N SER A 484 23.47 14.84 -6.93
CA SER A 484 23.26 14.90 -5.49
C SER A 484 24.52 15.33 -4.72
N VAL A 485 25.69 14.94 -5.19
CA VAL A 485 26.98 15.39 -4.64
C VAL A 485 27.25 16.87 -5.02
N LEU A 486 27.11 17.23 -6.29
CA LEU A 486 27.35 18.61 -6.78
C LEU A 486 26.42 19.63 -6.11
N THR A 487 25.15 19.29 -5.91
CA THR A 487 24.18 20.15 -5.21
C THR A 487 24.37 20.17 -3.69
N ARG A 488 25.32 19.40 -3.16
CA ARG A 488 25.51 19.22 -1.71
C ARG A 488 24.24 18.77 -1.00
N THR A 489 23.50 17.87 -1.64
CA THR A 489 22.33 17.23 -1.03
C THR A 489 22.77 16.13 -0.08
N LEU A 490 23.80 15.37 -0.46
CA LEU A 490 24.46 14.35 0.35
C LEU A 490 25.72 14.95 1.02
N ASN A 491 25.80 14.81 2.34
CA ASN A 491 26.97 15.16 3.12
C ASN A 491 27.55 13.92 3.84
N LYS A 492 28.74 14.05 4.46
CA LYS A 492 29.38 12.92 5.17
C LYS A 492 28.50 12.34 6.26
N ALA A 493 27.75 13.16 7.00
CA ALA A 493 26.84 12.69 8.04
C ALA A 493 25.67 11.86 7.46
N ASP A 494 25.14 12.26 6.29
CA ASP A 494 24.10 11.49 5.59
C ASP A 494 24.62 10.11 5.18
N ILE A 495 25.84 10.01 4.68
CA ILE A 495 26.47 8.76 4.27
C ILE A 495 26.63 7.82 5.47
N THR A 496 27.11 8.35 6.60
CA THR A 496 27.24 7.57 7.85
C THR A 496 25.88 7.04 8.30
N ASN A 497 24.83 7.88 8.32
CA ASN A 497 23.48 7.49 8.71
C ASN A 497 22.89 6.44 7.76
N VAL A 498 23.08 6.58 6.45
CA VAL A 498 22.62 5.58 5.45
C VAL A 498 23.39 4.27 5.63
N ARG A 499 24.69 4.33 5.88
CA ARG A 499 25.53 3.15 6.16
C ARG A 499 25.04 2.39 7.40
N ASP A 500 24.67 3.09 8.46
CA ASP A 500 24.13 2.47 9.68
C ASP A 500 22.80 1.75 9.41
N ILE A 501 21.93 2.37 8.61
CA ILE A 501 20.66 1.76 8.16
C ILE A 501 20.93 0.51 7.32
N VAL A 502 21.83 0.59 6.35
CA VAL A 502 22.21 -0.51 5.44
C VAL A 502 22.85 -1.67 6.22
N ASN A 503 23.65 -1.35 7.24
CA ASN A 503 24.28 -2.36 8.11
C ASN A 503 23.26 -3.22 8.87
N ALA A 504 22.04 -2.70 9.10
CA ALA A 504 20.94 -3.43 9.72
C ALA A 504 20.17 -4.34 8.74
N LEU A 505 20.38 -4.24 7.40
CA LEU A 505 19.62 -4.96 6.38
C LEU A 505 20.10 -6.40 6.11
N GLY A 506 20.98 -6.96 6.92
CA GLY A 506 21.42 -8.36 6.82
C GLY A 506 22.14 -8.71 5.51
N PRO A 507 21.62 -9.63 4.67
CA PRO A 507 22.31 -10.10 3.45
C PRO A 507 22.59 -9.00 2.41
N LEU A 508 21.76 -7.96 2.37
CA LEU A 508 21.90 -6.83 1.44
C LEU A 508 23.01 -5.85 1.84
N ARG A 509 23.57 -5.98 3.04
CA ARG A 509 24.62 -5.11 3.56
C ARG A 509 25.84 -5.02 2.63
N LYS A 510 26.34 -6.17 2.15
CA LYS A 510 27.57 -6.21 1.34
C LYS A 510 27.44 -5.44 0.02
N PRO A 511 26.46 -5.74 -0.88
CA PRO A 511 26.34 -5.02 -2.14
C PRO A 511 26.01 -3.54 -1.96
N LEU A 512 25.20 -3.18 -0.96
CA LEU A 512 24.82 -1.79 -0.73
C LEU A 512 25.99 -0.96 -0.16
N ASN A 513 26.84 -1.52 0.68
CA ASN A 513 28.03 -0.81 1.17
C ASN A 513 29.03 -0.50 0.06
N ILE A 514 29.18 -1.35 -0.97
CA ILE A 514 30.02 -1.05 -2.13
C ILE A 514 29.53 0.24 -2.83
N ILE A 515 28.23 0.40 -2.98
CA ILE A 515 27.65 1.61 -3.56
C ILE A 515 27.90 2.82 -2.66
N ILE A 516 27.71 2.66 -1.36
CA ILE A 516 27.96 3.73 -0.37
C ILE A 516 29.43 4.17 -0.39
N ASP A 517 30.38 3.24 -0.49
CA ASP A 517 31.82 3.54 -0.57
C ASP A 517 32.17 4.36 -1.82
N ILE A 518 31.52 4.08 -2.95
CA ILE A 518 31.68 4.89 -4.17
C ILE A 518 31.14 6.30 -3.96
N VAL A 519 29.94 6.42 -3.36
CA VAL A 519 29.32 7.73 -3.09
C VAL A 519 30.17 8.53 -2.08
N GLU A 520 30.73 7.88 -1.05
CA GLU A 520 31.61 8.52 -0.07
C GLU A 520 32.85 9.10 -0.72
N LYS A 521 33.52 8.35 -1.59
CA LYS A 521 34.68 8.85 -2.36
C LYS A 521 34.31 10.03 -3.24
N LEU A 522 33.14 10.00 -3.90
CA LEU A 522 32.67 11.14 -4.70
C LEU A 522 32.40 12.39 -3.84
N VAL A 523 31.82 12.21 -2.65
CA VAL A 523 31.60 13.33 -1.71
C VAL A 523 32.93 13.89 -1.21
N GLU A 524 33.93 13.05 -0.96
CA GLU A 524 35.27 13.50 -0.56
C GLU A 524 36.04 14.27 -1.65
N LEU A 525 35.77 13.97 -2.92
CA LEU A 525 36.38 14.69 -4.04
C LEU A 525 35.76 16.08 -4.27
N VAL A 526 34.53 16.31 -3.87
CA VAL A 526 33.77 17.55 -4.12
C VAL A 526 33.72 18.46 -2.88
N HIS A 527 33.93 17.90 -1.68
CA HIS A 527 33.88 18.58 -0.38
C HIS A 527 35.23 18.58 0.33
#